data_e73c54bde9650ce3f01eda224a6dc333
#
_entry.id   e73c54bde9650ce3f01eda224a6dc333
#
_cell.length_a   1.000
_cell.length_b   1.000
_cell.length_c   1.000
_cell.angle_alpha   90.00
_cell.angle_beta   90.00
_cell.angle_gamma   90.00
#
_symmetry.space_group_name_H-M   'P 1'
#
loop_
_entity.id
_entity.type
_entity.pdbx_description
1 polymer ?
#
loop_
_entity_poly.entity_id
_entity_poly.type
_entity_poly.pdbx_seq_one_letter_code
_entity_poly.pdbx_strand_id
1 'polypeptide(L)'
;MKKILDWYNWIKFNWLRKVQLVDIDYVDVSKDPVRPNLDLKFRTSYGRKIYGLKYENEIVGVICVAYTNDIPTTEKELDLMSKVSYYEKNSNTAIAYTVWSHKKGAGKKIMEEAKKFLKGKADRIVTLSPLTPMATHYHIRNGAKLINLNPTTQNFEYKL
;
A
#
# COMPACT_ATOMS: atom_id res chain seq x y z
N MET A 1 -1.89 -27.06 21.36
CA MET A 1 -1.55 -27.42 19.98
C MET A 1 -1.82 -26.29 18.99
N LYS A 2 -2.96 -25.61 19.05
CA LYS A 2 -3.27 -24.49 18.16
C LYS A 2 -2.24 -23.35 18.23
N LYS A 3 -1.77 -22.98 19.44
CA LYS A 3 -0.75 -21.93 19.63
C LYS A 3 0.60 -22.30 18.98
N ILE A 4 0.95 -23.57 19.02
CA ILE A 4 2.20 -24.06 18.41
C ILE A 4 2.09 -24.03 16.89
N LEU A 5 0.93 -24.41 16.33
CA LEU A 5 0.67 -24.33 14.91
C LEU A 5 0.67 -22.88 14.42
N ASP A 6 0.06 -21.96 15.17
CA ASP A 6 0.05 -20.53 14.82
C ASP A 6 1.46 -19.95 14.83
N TRP A 7 2.29 -20.32 15.82
CA TRP A 7 3.66 -19.88 15.90
C TRP A 7 4.51 -20.43 14.75
N TYR A 8 4.35 -21.73 14.45
CA TYR A 8 5.04 -22.38 13.33
C TYR A 8 4.67 -21.74 11.99
N ASN A 9 3.38 -21.50 11.77
CA ASN A 9 2.90 -20.86 10.56
C ASN A 9 3.41 -19.42 10.45
N TRP A 10 3.49 -18.69 11.57
CA TRP A 10 4.05 -17.34 11.60
C TRP A 10 5.54 -17.35 11.23
N ILE A 11 6.33 -18.29 11.78
CA ILE A 11 7.75 -18.44 11.45
C ILE A 11 7.89 -18.79 9.96
N LYS A 12 7.15 -19.77 9.49
CA LYS A 12 7.15 -20.18 8.08
C LYS A 12 6.87 -18.99 7.18
N PHE A 13 5.84 -18.20 7.48
CA PHE A 13 5.49 -17.04 6.69
C PHE A 13 6.58 -15.96 6.71
N ASN A 14 7.18 -15.69 7.88
CA ASN A 14 8.15 -14.59 8.02
C ASN A 14 9.58 -14.98 7.65
N TRP A 15 9.97 -16.25 7.80
CA TRP A 15 11.35 -16.70 7.62
C TRP A 15 11.56 -17.60 6.41
N LEU A 16 10.63 -18.52 6.16
CA LEU A 16 10.72 -19.44 5.02
C LEU A 16 9.93 -18.93 3.81
N ARG A 17 9.54 -17.74 3.84
CA ARG A 17 8.62 -17.11 2.92
C ARG A 17 9.06 -17.12 1.46
N LYS A 18 8.09 -17.39 0.63
CA LYS A 18 8.17 -17.18 -0.80
C LYS A 18 7.09 -16.17 -1.17
N VAL A 19 7.20 -14.97 -0.61
CA VAL A 19 6.27 -13.87 -0.89
C VAL A 19 6.83 -12.99 -1.98
N GLN A 20 5.96 -12.49 -2.83
CA GLN A 20 6.30 -11.49 -3.83
C GLN A 20 5.13 -10.58 -4.09
N LEU A 21 5.42 -9.36 -4.44
CA LEU A 21 4.41 -8.40 -4.87
C LEU A 21 4.16 -8.61 -6.36
N VAL A 22 2.89 -8.75 -6.75
CA VAL A 22 2.49 -8.97 -8.13
C VAL A 22 1.43 -7.96 -8.53
N ASP A 23 1.42 -7.58 -9.81
CA ASP A 23 0.39 -6.73 -10.38
C ASP A 23 -0.90 -7.54 -10.50
N ILE A 24 -2.00 -7.02 -9.97
CA ILE A 24 -3.32 -7.63 -10.09
C ILE A 24 -4.31 -6.59 -10.58
N ASP A 25 -5.35 -7.03 -11.28
CA ASP A 25 -6.32 -6.13 -11.89
C ASP A 25 -7.68 -6.18 -11.19
N TYR A 26 -7.81 -6.97 -10.15
CA TYR A 26 -9.06 -7.15 -9.43
C TYR A 26 -8.83 -7.33 -7.94
N VAL A 27 -9.68 -6.68 -7.14
CA VAL A 27 -9.87 -6.94 -5.71
C VAL A 27 -11.34 -6.75 -5.39
N ASP A 28 -11.80 -7.38 -4.32
CA ASP A 28 -13.10 -7.07 -3.74
C ASP A 28 -12.97 -5.79 -2.92
N VAL A 29 -13.36 -4.66 -3.50
CA VAL A 29 -13.18 -3.35 -2.86
C VAL A 29 -13.99 -3.20 -1.56
N SER A 30 -15.05 -4.01 -1.39
CA SER A 30 -15.85 -3.99 -0.16
C SER A 30 -15.05 -4.47 1.06
N LYS A 31 -13.96 -5.19 0.84
CA LYS A 31 -13.07 -5.69 1.90
C LYS A 31 -11.96 -4.72 2.26
N ASP A 32 -11.86 -3.60 1.57
CA ASP A 32 -10.89 -2.55 1.91
C ASP A 32 -11.39 -1.82 3.17
N PRO A 33 -10.66 -1.94 4.30
CA PRO A 33 -11.10 -1.29 5.54
C PRO A 33 -10.84 0.20 5.57
N VAL A 34 -10.07 0.72 4.62
CA VAL A 34 -9.62 2.12 4.59
C VAL A 34 -10.45 2.96 3.63
N ARG A 35 -10.59 2.50 2.38
CA ARG A 35 -11.25 3.28 1.33
C ARG A 35 -12.19 2.42 0.49
N PRO A 36 -13.22 1.81 1.11
CA PRO A 36 -14.16 0.98 0.36
C PRO A 36 -14.98 1.78 -0.67
N ASN A 37 -15.00 3.10 -0.53
CA ASN A 37 -15.67 4.02 -1.45
C ASN A 37 -14.96 4.17 -2.81
N LEU A 38 -13.70 3.80 -2.92
CA LEU A 38 -12.98 3.87 -4.19
C LEU A 38 -13.21 2.58 -4.97
N ASP A 39 -13.86 2.70 -6.13
CA ASP A 39 -14.21 1.54 -6.95
C ASP A 39 -13.00 0.95 -7.69
N LEU A 40 -13.21 -0.18 -8.34
CA LEU A 40 -12.17 -0.87 -9.07
C LEU A 40 -11.63 -0.04 -10.23
N LYS A 41 -12.51 0.68 -10.92
CA LYS A 41 -12.13 1.54 -12.04
C LYS A 41 -11.17 2.65 -11.60
N PHE A 42 -11.43 3.28 -10.45
CA PHE A 42 -10.51 4.26 -9.89
C PHE A 42 -9.11 3.65 -9.69
N ARG A 43 -9.06 2.45 -9.10
CA ARG A 43 -7.81 1.79 -8.70
C ARG A 43 -6.95 1.32 -9.87
N THR A 44 -7.54 1.23 -11.06
CA THR A 44 -6.88 0.69 -12.26
C THR A 44 -6.76 1.68 -13.40
N SER A 45 -7.19 2.93 -13.20
CA SER A 45 -7.16 3.98 -14.22
C SER A 45 -6.04 4.98 -13.97
N TYR A 46 -5.65 5.69 -15.02
CA TYR A 46 -4.65 6.78 -14.96
C TYR A 46 -3.32 6.36 -14.34
N GLY A 47 -2.84 5.17 -14.73
CA GLY A 47 -1.57 4.64 -14.22
C GLY A 47 -1.61 4.08 -12.81
N ARG A 48 -2.75 4.14 -12.13
CA ARG A 48 -2.92 3.57 -10.79
C ARG A 48 -2.87 2.05 -10.87
N LYS A 49 -2.29 1.44 -9.84
CA LYS A 49 -2.06 0.00 -9.81
C LYS A 49 -2.54 -0.61 -8.51
N ILE A 50 -3.00 -1.84 -8.61
CA ILE A 50 -3.26 -2.71 -7.48
C ILE A 50 -2.17 -3.76 -7.45
N TYR A 51 -1.45 -3.86 -6.33
CA TYR A 51 -0.47 -4.92 -6.15
C TYR A 51 -0.93 -5.84 -5.04
N GLY A 52 -0.83 -7.13 -5.31
CA GLY A 52 -1.14 -8.18 -4.34
C GLY A 52 0.13 -8.82 -3.80
N LEU A 53 0.16 -9.06 -2.51
CA LEU A 53 1.19 -9.86 -1.88
C LEU A 53 0.82 -11.33 -2.04
N LYS A 54 1.57 -12.05 -2.87
CA LYS A 54 1.32 -13.45 -3.17
C LYS A 54 2.16 -14.35 -2.27
N TYR A 55 1.48 -15.30 -1.64
CA TYR A 55 2.09 -16.35 -0.82
C TYR A 55 1.44 -17.67 -1.17
N GLU A 56 2.21 -18.64 -1.66
CA GLU A 56 1.73 -19.98 -2.03
C GLU A 56 0.50 -19.98 -2.95
N ASN A 57 0.46 -19.21 -3.99
CA ASN A 57 -0.67 -19.09 -4.92
C ASN A 57 -1.91 -18.36 -4.36
N GLU A 58 -1.77 -17.68 -3.23
CA GLU A 58 -2.85 -16.93 -2.60
C GLU A 58 -2.42 -15.47 -2.42
N ILE A 59 -3.36 -14.54 -2.65
CA ILE A 59 -3.14 -13.13 -2.34
C ILE A 59 -3.51 -12.91 -0.89
N VAL A 60 -2.53 -12.58 -0.07
CA VAL A 60 -2.71 -12.43 1.39
C VAL A 60 -2.70 -10.98 1.85
N GLY A 61 -2.43 -10.06 0.96
CA GLY A 61 -2.48 -8.63 1.24
C GLY A 61 -2.55 -7.84 -0.05
N VAL A 62 -2.94 -6.57 0.07
CA VAL A 62 -3.14 -5.68 -1.08
C VAL A 62 -2.60 -4.30 -0.74
N ILE A 63 -1.95 -3.69 -1.71
CA ILE A 63 -1.58 -2.28 -1.67
C ILE A 63 -2.02 -1.61 -2.98
N CYS A 64 -2.70 -0.49 -2.86
CA CYS A 64 -3.11 0.31 -4.02
C CYS A 64 -2.22 1.55 -4.10
N VAL A 65 -1.70 1.82 -5.29
CA VAL A 65 -0.70 2.85 -5.53
C VAL A 65 -1.12 3.74 -6.68
N ALA A 66 -1.00 5.06 -6.46
CA ALA A 66 -1.09 6.06 -7.51
C ALA A 66 0.29 6.67 -7.71
N TYR A 67 0.56 7.16 -8.91
CA TYR A 67 1.84 7.79 -9.23
C TYR A 67 1.64 9.27 -9.50
N THR A 68 2.40 10.09 -8.79
CA THR A 68 2.24 11.55 -8.80
C THR A 68 3.59 12.24 -8.81
N ASN A 69 3.59 13.57 -8.96
CA ASN A 69 4.76 14.41 -8.74
C ASN A 69 4.66 15.19 -7.43
N ASP A 70 3.44 15.45 -6.97
CA ASP A 70 3.19 16.15 -5.71
C ASP A 70 2.52 15.20 -4.71
N ILE A 71 2.50 15.59 -3.45
CA ILE A 71 1.92 14.78 -2.37
C ILE A 71 0.47 15.19 -2.15
N PRO A 72 -0.50 14.30 -2.44
CA PRO A 72 -1.90 14.59 -2.20
C PRO A 72 -2.23 14.56 -0.71
N THR A 73 -3.10 15.44 -0.27
CA THR A 73 -3.60 15.49 1.10
C THR A 73 -5.07 15.08 1.22
N THR A 74 -5.75 14.88 0.09
CA THR A 74 -7.14 14.41 0.01
C THR A 74 -7.30 13.41 -1.13
N GLU A 75 -8.41 12.67 -1.14
CA GLU A 75 -8.73 11.78 -2.26
C GLU A 75 -8.94 12.55 -3.56
N LYS A 76 -9.50 13.76 -3.47
CA LYS A 76 -9.68 14.63 -4.64
C LYS A 76 -8.34 15.04 -5.25
N GLU A 77 -7.37 15.41 -4.41
CA GLU A 77 -6.02 15.71 -4.87
C GLU A 77 -5.32 14.47 -5.42
N LEU A 78 -5.52 13.32 -4.79
CA LEU A 78 -4.99 12.05 -5.29
C LEU A 78 -5.47 11.78 -6.72
N ASP A 79 -6.76 11.94 -6.97
CA ASP A 79 -7.36 11.77 -8.29
C ASP A 79 -6.76 12.76 -9.30
N LEU A 80 -6.75 14.03 -8.96
CA LEU A 80 -6.25 15.08 -9.85
C LEU A 80 -4.75 14.92 -10.15
N MET A 81 -3.94 14.74 -9.12
CA MET A 81 -2.48 14.65 -9.25
C MET A 81 -2.05 13.42 -10.03
N SER A 82 -2.74 12.27 -9.85
CA SER A 82 -2.42 11.08 -10.62
C SER A 82 -2.84 11.22 -12.10
N LYS A 83 -3.95 11.90 -12.39
CA LYS A 83 -4.35 12.20 -13.77
C LYS A 83 -3.34 13.11 -14.47
N VAL A 84 -2.90 14.17 -13.79
CA VAL A 84 -1.90 15.10 -14.33
C VAL A 84 -0.61 14.35 -14.68
N SER A 85 -0.10 13.55 -13.75
CA SER A 85 1.13 12.76 -13.97
C SER A 85 0.97 11.76 -15.12
N TYR A 86 -0.20 11.14 -15.23
CA TYR A 86 -0.48 10.19 -16.29
C TYR A 86 -0.45 10.88 -17.67
N TYR A 87 -1.09 12.03 -17.82
CA TYR A 87 -1.11 12.76 -19.09
C TYR A 87 0.25 13.37 -19.41
N GLU A 88 1.00 13.81 -18.41
CA GLU A 88 2.36 14.32 -18.60
C GLU A 88 3.38 13.20 -18.82
N LYS A 89 2.99 11.94 -18.61
CA LYS A 89 3.87 10.76 -18.73
C LYS A 89 5.11 10.86 -17.86
N ASN A 90 4.97 11.49 -16.70
CA ASN A 90 6.06 11.69 -15.76
C ASN A 90 5.53 11.64 -14.32
N SER A 91 6.19 10.85 -13.49
CA SER A 91 5.91 10.77 -12.07
C SER A 91 7.17 10.37 -11.32
N ASN A 92 7.37 10.93 -10.14
CA ASN A 92 8.50 10.61 -9.28
C ASN A 92 8.11 9.99 -7.94
N THR A 93 6.84 10.03 -7.59
CA THR A 93 6.36 9.60 -6.28
C THR A 93 5.28 8.53 -6.40
N ALA A 94 5.44 7.45 -5.66
CA ALA A 94 4.41 6.43 -5.52
C ALA A 94 3.61 6.74 -4.26
N ILE A 95 2.29 6.87 -4.41
CA ILE A 95 1.38 7.15 -3.29
C ILE A 95 0.63 5.88 -2.93
N ALA A 96 0.96 5.32 -1.78
CA ALA A 96 0.20 4.21 -1.21
C ALA A 96 -1.04 4.79 -0.51
N TYR A 97 -2.21 4.64 -1.11
CA TYR A 97 -3.42 5.24 -0.57
C TYR A 97 -4.32 4.25 0.18
N THR A 98 -4.09 2.96 0.01
CA THR A 98 -4.72 1.95 0.86
C THR A 98 -3.86 0.69 0.91
N VAL A 99 -3.81 0.09 2.08
CA VAL A 99 -3.08 -1.16 2.36
C VAL A 99 -3.94 -1.98 3.30
N TRP A 100 -4.16 -3.25 2.97
CA TRP A 100 -4.78 -4.16 3.91
C TRP A 100 -4.28 -5.58 3.73
N SER A 101 -4.42 -6.37 4.76
CA SER A 101 -4.05 -7.78 4.74
C SER A 101 -5.05 -8.59 5.56
N HIS A 102 -5.11 -9.88 5.26
CA HIS A 102 -5.97 -10.82 5.96
C HIS A 102 -5.20 -12.04 6.47
N LYS A 103 -3.87 -11.90 6.56
CA LYS A 103 -3.01 -12.93 7.13
C LYS A 103 -2.00 -12.27 8.08
N LYS A 104 -1.80 -12.87 9.24
CA LYS A 104 -0.87 -12.37 10.26
C LYS A 104 0.55 -12.24 9.68
N GLY A 105 1.17 -11.08 9.89
CA GLY A 105 2.50 -10.78 9.37
C GLY A 105 2.52 -10.24 7.95
N ALA A 106 1.42 -10.36 7.18
CA ALA A 106 1.37 -9.90 5.80
C ALA A 106 1.49 -8.38 5.68
N GLY A 107 0.92 -7.62 6.62
CA GLY A 107 1.00 -6.15 6.60
C GLY A 107 2.44 -5.64 6.60
N LYS A 108 3.31 -6.24 7.40
CA LYS A 108 4.73 -5.90 7.41
C LYS A 108 5.40 -6.26 6.08
N LYS A 109 5.07 -7.43 5.54
CA LYS A 109 5.65 -7.91 4.29
C LYS A 109 5.23 -7.07 3.08
N ILE A 110 4.01 -6.56 3.07
CA ILE A 110 3.54 -5.69 1.98
C ILE A 110 4.48 -4.49 1.82
N MET A 111 4.80 -3.80 2.91
CA MET A 111 5.65 -2.61 2.83
C MET A 111 7.10 -2.95 2.51
N GLU A 112 7.63 -4.06 3.03
CA GLU A 112 8.97 -4.53 2.68
C GLU A 112 9.08 -4.84 1.18
N GLU A 113 8.10 -5.57 0.63
CA GLU A 113 8.10 -5.94 -0.78
C GLU A 113 7.77 -4.74 -1.68
N ALA A 114 6.91 -3.82 -1.24
CA ALA A 114 6.63 -2.60 -1.98
C ALA A 114 7.88 -1.73 -2.14
N LYS A 115 8.69 -1.60 -1.09
CA LYS A 115 9.96 -0.86 -1.17
C LYS A 115 10.91 -1.47 -2.18
N LYS A 116 11.04 -2.80 -2.17
CA LYS A 116 11.88 -3.51 -3.15
C LYS A 116 11.37 -3.33 -4.57
N PHE A 117 10.06 -3.49 -4.76
CA PHE A 117 9.42 -3.42 -6.07
C PHE A 117 9.50 -2.01 -6.67
N LEU A 118 9.30 -0.98 -5.84
CA LEU A 118 9.25 0.41 -6.30
C LEU A 118 10.63 1.08 -6.41
N LYS A 119 11.66 0.46 -5.84
CA LYS A 119 13.02 0.97 -5.97
C LYS A 119 13.44 0.98 -7.43
N GLY A 120 13.82 2.15 -7.94
CA GLY A 120 14.14 2.36 -9.35
C GLY A 120 12.94 2.73 -10.22
N LYS A 121 11.70 2.61 -9.71
CA LYS A 121 10.47 3.01 -10.41
C LYS A 121 9.92 4.34 -9.91
N ALA A 122 10.21 4.68 -8.68
CA ALA A 122 9.84 5.94 -8.06
C ALA A 122 10.99 6.40 -7.17
N ASP A 123 11.09 7.71 -6.97
CA ASP A 123 12.10 8.29 -6.07
C ASP A 123 11.64 8.29 -4.62
N ARG A 124 10.31 8.29 -4.42
CA ARG A 124 9.70 8.40 -3.10
C ARG A 124 8.51 7.46 -2.97
N ILE A 125 8.31 6.91 -1.79
CA ILE A 125 7.06 6.26 -1.41
C ILE A 125 6.45 7.07 -0.28
N VAL A 126 5.27 7.63 -0.54
CA VAL A 126 4.52 8.44 0.42
C VAL A 126 3.11 7.86 0.54
N THR A 127 2.52 7.92 1.70
CA THR A 127 1.15 7.43 1.91
C THR A 127 0.14 8.56 1.88
N LEU A 128 -1.11 8.23 1.59
CA LEU A 128 -2.26 9.06 1.91
C LEU A 128 -3.11 8.24 2.89
N SER A 129 -2.98 8.54 4.17
CA SER A 129 -3.52 7.71 5.25
C SER A 129 -4.65 8.43 5.99
N PRO A 130 -5.64 7.69 6.52
CA PRO A 130 -6.63 8.31 7.39
C PRO A 130 -6.03 8.71 8.74
N LEU A 131 -6.68 9.65 9.43
CA LEU A 131 -6.29 10.08 10.78
C LEU A 131 -6.81 9.09 11.82
N THR A 132 -6.30 7.87 11.83
CA THR A 132 -6.67 6.84 12.78
C THR A 132 -5.46 6.33 13.53
N PRO A 133 -5.61 5.92 14.81
CA PRO A 133 -4.51 5.30 15.56
C PRO A 133 -3.96 4.06 14.86
N MET A 134 -4.82 3.26 14.24
CA MET A 134 -4.40 2.05 13.54
C MET A 134 -3.45 2.37 12.38
N ALA A 135 -3.81 3.33 11.52
CA ALA A 135 -2.98 3.73 10.39
C ALA A 135 -1.65 4.32 10.87
N THR A 136 -1.69 5.17 11.89
CA THR A 136 -0.48 5.78 12.47
C THR A 136 0.47 4.71 13.00
N HIS A 137 -0.03 3.79 13.83
CA HIS A 137 0.80 2.73 14.39
C HIS A 137 1.36 1.80 13.32
N TYR A 138 0.56 1.47 12.30
CA TYR A 138 0.99 0.61 11.22
C TYR A 138 2.20 1.22 10.48
N HIS A 139 2.09 2.46 10.04
CA HIS A 139 3.17 3.09 9.26
C HIS A 139 4.41 3.38 10.09
N ILE A 140 4.25 3.88 11.32
CA ILE A 140 5.39 4.12 12.22
C ILE A 140 6.11 2.80 12.52
N ARG A 141 5.36 1.75 12.84
CA ARG A 141 5.95 0.42 13.13
C ARG A 141 6.72 -0.14 11.95
N ASN A 142 6.29 0.16 10.73
CA ASN A 142 6.96 -0.30 9.51
C ASN A 142 8.09 0.62 9.05
N GLY A 143 8.47 1.60 9.87
CA GLY A 143 9.64 2.43 9.63
C GLY A 143 9.39 3.72 8.86
N ALA A 144 8.13 4.10 8.64
CA ALA A 144 7.80 5.35 7.98
C ALA A 144 7.92 6.54 8.93
N LYS A 145 8.10 7.71 8.34
CA LYS A 145 8.16 8.98 9.05
C LYS A 145 6.96 9.83 8.68
N LEU A 146 6.29 10.40 9.68
CA LEU A 146 5.21 11.37 9.45
C LEU A 146 5.80 12.64 8.85
N ILE A 147 5.30 13.03 7.67
CA ILE A 147 5.75 14.25 6.99
C ILE A 147 4.68 15.34 6.93
N ASN A 148 3.40 14.98 6.92
CA ASN A 148 2.30 15.95 6.91
C ASN A 148 1.15 15.46 7.79
N LEU A 149 0.60 16.38 8.58
CA LEU A 149 -0.65 16.18 9.31
C LEU A 149 -1.66 17.15 8.72
N ASN A 150 -2.69 16.62 8.06
CA ASN A 150 -3.68 17.39 7.33
C ASN A 150 -5.03 17.40 8.07
N PRO A 151 -6.00 18.22 7.65
CA PRO A 151 -7.30 18.26 8.34
C PRO A 151 -8.03 16.92 8.45
N THR A 152 -7.96 16.07 7.41
CA THR A 152 -8.66 14.78 7.38
C THR A 152 -7.76 13.59 7.10
N THR A 153 -6.49 13.81 6.80
CA THR A 153 -5.54 12.76 6.43
C THR A 153 -4.16 13.04 7.04
N GLN A 154 -3.25 12.09 6.82
CA GLN A 154 -1.85 12.25 7.15
C GLN A 154 -1.00 11.55 6.09
N ASN A 155 0.22 12.04 5.89
CA ASN A 155 1.15 11.44 4.95
C ASN A 155 2.38 10.93 5.70
N PHE A 156 2.74 9.69 5.42
CA PHE A 156 3.98 9.07 5.90
C PHE A 156 4.90 8.84 4.72
N GLU A 157 6.19 8.92 4.96
CA GLU A 157 7.19 8.63 3.94
C GLU A 157 8.06 7.46 4.37
N TYR A 158 8.25 6.51 3.45
CA TYR A 158 9.17 5.37 3.59
C TYR A 158 10.47 5.68 2.87
N LYS A 159 11.57 5.37 3.53
CA LYS A 159 12.88 5.50 2.89
C LYS A 159 13.08 4.37 1.88
N LEU A 160 13.42 4.73 0.65
CA LEU A 160 13.75 3.79 -0.41
C LEU A 160 15.23 3.43 -0.43
#